data_29df50c660d8d90246a1b59d590854a3
#
_entry.id   29df50c660d8d90246a1b59d590854a3
#
_cell.length_a   1.000
_cell.length_b   1.000
_cell.length_c   1.000
_cell.angle_alpha   90.00
_cell.angle_beta   90.00
_cell.angle_gamma   90.00
#
_symmetry.space_group_name_H-M   'P 1'
#
loop_
_entity.id
_entity.type
_entity.pdbx_description
1 polymer ?
#
loop_
_entity_poly.entity_id
_entity_poly.type
_entity_poly.pdbx_seq_one_letter_code
_entity_poly.pdbx_strand_id
1 'polypeptide(L)'
;SDGRFYRVSVDQAELGYAARYVGYAHNQETFKFLMDPMLQNGAEKVSAMGYGNAINALSDAEGGIAKYFSQRFAQVTNPPLDSLRESDGMTLRVCLGEKPYLGKNRGKQIVIDTPILTSVEMSTLQGQKLVAVEHFCLLYHAFSEDTERNEESLTAKIDEVATAVSKFAEERGGIAVLSDRLMDSTNACLPMILVISAINQKLIETGVRLKVSLVVESGQIASSHHIACALGFGASAVYPVACLLYTSPSPRDR
;
A
#
# COMPACT_ATOMS: atom_id res chain seq x y z
N SER A 1 23.93 14.09 9.71
CA SER A 1 22.49 13.75 9.72
C SER A 1 21.76 14.69 8.77
N ASP A 2 21.84 14.40 7.48
CA ASP A 2 21.03 15.10 6.49
C ASP A 2 19.61 14.54 6.56
N GLY A 3 18.78 15.20 7.34
CA GLY A 3 17.33 15.08 7.23
C GLY A 3 16.89 15.62 5.88
N ARG A 4 17.02 14.81 4.84
CA ARG A 4 16.25 15.03 3.63
C ARG A 4 14.80 14.68 3.94
N PHE A 5 14.14 15.62 4.60
CA PHE A 5 12.70 15.69 4.47
C PHE A 5 12.42 15.69 2.98
N TYR A 6 11.66 14.72 2.51
CA TYR A 6 11.08 14.82 1.20
C TYR A 6 10.35 16.16 1.16
N ARG A 7 10.95 17.15 0.52
CA ARG A 7 10.17 18.29 0.07
C ARG A 7 9.09 17.66 -0.80
N VAL A 8 7.85 17.83 -0.37
CA VAL A 8 6.72 17.65 -1.26
C VAL A 8 7.13 18.39 -2.52
N SER A 9 7.33 17.67 -3.62
CA SER A 9 7.80 18.30 -4.84
C SER A 9 6.80 19.38 -5.24
N VAL A 10 7.28 20.42 -5.88
CA VAL A 10 6.43 21.55 -6.36
C VAL A 10 5.28 21.03 -7.22
N ASP A 11 5.47 19.94 -7.95
CA ASP A 11 4.46 19.27 -8.78
C ASP A 11 3.25 18.76 -7.99
N GLN A 12 3.42 18.47 -6.71
CA GLN A 12 2.31 18.13 -5.84
C GLN A 12 1.43 19.36 -5.47
N ALA A 13 1.89 20.57 -5.67
CA ALA A 13 1.12 21.76 -5.40
C ALA A 13 0.11 22.10 -6.51
N GLU A 14 0.26 21.54 -7.72
CA GLU A 14 -0.63 21.79 -8.85
C GLU A 14 -1.99 21.09 -8.72
N LEU A 15 -2.04 19.91 -8.10
CA LEU A 15 -3.29 19.26 -7.75
C LEU A 15 -3.70 19.73 -6.35
N GLY A 16 -4.78 20.48 -6.25
CA GLY A 16 -5.38 20.83 -4.96
C GLY A 16 -5.66 19.56 -4.12
N TYR A 17 -5.62 19.69 -2.79
CA TYR A 17 -5.85 18.58 -1.86
C TYR A 17 -7.07 17.74 -2.22
N ALA A 18 -8.19 18.36 -2.56
CA ALA A 18 -9.42 17.67 -2.93
C ALA A 18 -9.24 16.77 -4.16
N ALA A 19 -8.56 17.25 -5.20
CA ALA A 19 -8.33 16.48 -6.42
C ALA A 19 -7.45 15.24 -6.18
N ARG A 20 -6.46 15.34 -5.29
CA ARG A 20 -5.63 14.17 -4.91
C ARG A 20 -6.43 13.09 -4.24
N TYR A 21 -7.27 13.45 -3.29
CA TYR A 21 -8.08 12.45 -2.59
C TYR A 21 -9.04 11.75 -3.53
N VAL A 22 -9.63 12.47 -4.48
CA VAL A 22 -10.46 11.87 -5.53
C VAL A 22 -9.62 10.92 -6.40
N GLY A 23 -8.40 11.32 -6.77
CA GLY A 23 -7.47 10.47 -7.54
C GLY A 23 -7.06 9.19 -6.81
N TYR A 24 -7.07 9.19 -5.47
CA TYR A 24 -6.89 7.99 -4.63
C TYR A 24 -8.20 7.24 -4.35
N ALA A 25 -9.28 7.55 -5.06
CA ALA A 25 -10.61 6.99 -4.87
C ALA A 25 -11.24 7.27 -3.50
N HIS A 26 -10.85 8.37 -2.84
CA HIS A 26 -11.51 8.85 -1.62
C HIS A 26 -12.62 9.82 -1.95
N ASN A 27 -13.77 9.61 -1.34
CA ASN A 27 -14.97 10.43 -1.46
C ASN A 27 -15.32 11.10 -0.13
N GLN A 28 -16.39 11.89 -0.11
CA GLN A 28 -16.86 12.55 1.11
C GLN A 28 -17.20 11.58 2.24
N GLU A 29 -17.66 10.38 1.90
CA GLU A 29 -17.96 9.34 2.90
C GLU A 29 -16.69 8.82 3.57
N THR A 30 -15.61 8.64 2.79
CA THR A 30 -14.29 8.26 3.35
C THR A 30 -13.82 9.28 4.38
N PHE A 31 -13.98 10.59 4.11
CA PHE A 31 -13.64 11.62 5.09
C PHE A 31 -14.56 11.59 6.29
N LYS A 32 -15.85 11.74 6.08
CA LYS A 32 -16.85 11.91 7.14
C LYS A 32 -16.96 10.70 8.06
N PHE A 33 -16.87 9.49 7.53
CA PHE A 33 -17.13 8.27 8.31
C PHE A 33 -15.89 7.50 8.70
N LEU A 34 -14.74 7.77 8.08
CA LEU A 34 -13.49 7.07 8.36
C LEU A 34 -12.39 8.02 8.86
N MET A 35 -11.92 8.97 8.04
CA MET A 35 -10.75 9.79 8.37
C MET A 35 -11.03 10.81 9.49
N ASP A 36 -12.14 11.55 9.43
CA ASP A 36 -12.49 12.53 10.48
C ASP A 36 -12.64 11.89 11.86
N PRO A 37 -13.36 10.76 12.02
CA PRO A 37 -13.43 10.07 13.30
C PRO A 37 -12.07 9.56 13.80
N MET A 38 -11.20 9.07 12.91
CA MET A 38 -9.84 8.67 13.30
C MET A 38 -9.03 9.85 13.81
N LEU A 39 -9.12 10.99 13.13
CA LEU A 39 -8.42 12.21 13.55
C LEU A 39 -8.93 12.73 14.91
N GLN A 40 -10.24 12.71 15.12
CA GLN A 40 -10.87 13.23 16.34
C GLN A 40 -10.65 12.33 17.55
N ASN A 41 -10.72 11.03 17.36
CA ASN A 41 -10.75 10.06 18.46
C ASN A 41 -9.43 9.29 18.62
N GLY A 42 -8.49 9.41 17.67
CA GLY A 42 -7.25 8.63 17.66
C GLY A 42 -7.48 7.13 17.45
N ALA A 43 -8.66 6.74 16.98
CA ALA A 43 -9.04 5.34 16.75
C ALA A 43 -9.96 5.21 15.54
N GLU A 44 -9.80 4.11 14.80
CA GLU A 44 -10.68 3.78 13.69
C GLU A 44 -12.08 3.42 14.19
N LYS A 45 -13.10 3.89 13.50
CA LYS A 45 -14.48 3.58 13.82
C LYS A 45 -14.76 2.09 13.57
N VAL A 46 -15.41 1.45 14.52
CA VAL A 46 -15.84 0.05 14.37
C VAL A 46 -16.88 -0.05 13.26
N SER A 47 -16.64 -0.91 12.27
CA SER A 47 -17.54 -1.20 11.17
C SER A 47 -17.40 -2.65 10.71
N ALA A 48 -18.34 -3.13 9.89
CA ALA A 48 -18.19 -4.43 9.25
C ALA A 48 -17.04 -4.37 8.23
N MET A 49 -16.19 -5.39 8.23
CA MET A 49 -15.12 -5.53 7.26
C MET A 49 -15.70 -6.01 5.93
N GLY A 50 -15.45 -5.24 4.86
CA GLY A 50 -15.92 -5.53 3.53
C GLY A 50 -17.37 -5.14 3.28
N TYR A 51 -17.84 -5.41 2.08
CA TYR A 51 -19.12 -4.95 1.60
C TYR A 51 -19.73 -5.98 0.65
N GLY A 52 -20.92 -6.46 0.98
CA GLY A 52 -21.60 -7.53 0.23
C GLY A 52 -22.54 -7.05 -0.87
N ASN A 53 -22.70 -5.74 -1.07
CA ASN A 53 -23.62 -5.21 -2.06
C ASN A 53 -23.02 -5.26 -3.47
N ALA A 54 -23.90 -5.28 -4.47
CA ALA A 54 -23.49 -5.14 -5.85
C ALA A 54 -22.84 -3.77 -6.12
N ILE A 55 -21.98 -3.73 -7.14
CA ILE A 55 -21.38 -2.47 -7.62
C ILE A 55 -22.52 -1.53 -8.01
N ASN A 56 -22.47 -0.29 -7.49
CA ASN A 56 -23.44 0.72 -7.84
C ASN A 56 -23.15 1.30 -9.23
N ALA A 57 -23.78 0.77 -10.25
CA ALA A 57 -23.60 1.20 -11.64
C ALA A 57 -24.08 2.63 -11.92
N LEU A 58 -24.76 3.29 -10.97
CA LEU A 58 -25.30 4.63 -11.12
C LEU A 58 -24.43 5.70 -10.40
N SER A 59 -23.34 5.31 -9.80
CA SER A 59 -22.46 6.23 -9.05
C SER A 59 -21.08 6.29 -9.66
N ASP A 60 -20.67 7.49 -10.03
CA ASP A 60 -19.29 7.78 -10.45
C ASP A 60 -18.31 7.84 -9.26
N ALA A 61 -18.82 7.82 -8.03
CA ALA A 61 -18.06 7.93 -6.79
C ALA A 61 -17.83 6.59 -6.09
N GLU A 62 -17.54 5.52 -6.82
CA GLU A 62 -17.18 4.23 -6.25
C GLU A 62 -15.80 4.30 -5.57
N GLY A 63 -15.77 4.28 -4.25
CA GLY A 63 -14.52 4.25 -3.49
C GLY A 63 -13.78 2.91 -3.62
N GLY A 64 -12.77 2.79 -4.44
CA GLY A 64 -11.83 1.68 -4.57
C GLY A 64 -12.35 0.24 -4.43
N ILE A 65 -11.66 -0.71 -5.02
CA ILE A 65 -12.10 -2.13 -5.03
C ILE A 65 -11.99 -2.82 -3.66
N ALA A 66 -11.23 -2.27 -2.73
CA ALA A 66 -11.02 -2.87 -1.40
C ALA A 66 -12.34 -3.08 -0.64
N LYS A 67 -13.33 -2.21 -0.83
CA LYS A 67 -14.62 -2.30 -0.15
C LYS A 67 -15.42 -3.58 -0.49
N TYR A 68 -15.11 -4.24 -1.59
CA TYR A 68 -15.79 -5.48 -2.00
C TYR A 68 -15.17 -6.74 -1.40
N PHE A 69 -14.03 -6.63 -0.73
CA PHE A 69 -13.43 -7.75 -0.01
C PHE A 69 -14.00 -7.84 1.40
N SER A 70 -14.38 -9.04 1.80
CA SER A 70 -14.95 -9.31 3.11
C SER A 70 -14.39 -10.60 3.68
N GLN A 71 -14.36 -10.69 5.00
CA GLN A 71 -14.06 -11.94 5.68
C GLN A 71 -15.22 -12.93 5.51
N ARG A 72 -14.91 -14.14 5.09
CA ARG A 72 -15.92 -15.20 4.84
C ARG A 72 -16.06 -16.18 6.00
N PHE A 73 -15.10 -16.23 6.90
CA PHE A 73 -15.12 -17.16 8.04
C PHE A 73 -15.62 -16.46 9.30
N ALA A 74 -16.48 -17.16 10.04
CA ALA A 74 -16.74 -16.75 11.43
C ALA A 74 -15.47 -16.94 12.25
N GLN A 75 -15.08 -15.92 12.99
CA GLN A 75 -13.94 -15.96 13.89
C GLN A 75 -14.39 -15.60 15.30
N VAL A 76 -13.79 -16.26 16.28
CA VAL A 76 -14.00 -15.90 17.70
C VAL A 76 -13.28 -14.58 18.00
N THR A 77 -13.89 -13.75 18.83
CA THR A 77 -13.31 -12.47 19.25
C THR A 77 -11.99 -12.65 19.99
N ASN A 78 -11.91 -13.68 20.84
CA ASN A 78 -10.72 -14.04 21.60
C ASN A 78 -10.32 -15.47 21.25
N PRO A 79 -9.32 -15.68 20.38
CA PRO A 79 -8.80 -17.00 20.09
C PRO A 79 -8.27 -17.69 21.37
N PRO A 80 -8.45 -19.01 21.53
CA PRO A 80 -8.01 -19.73 22.72
C PRO A 80 -6.49 -19.98 22.70
N LEU A 81 -5.71 -18.91 22.82
CA LEU A 81 -4.25 -18.93 22.88
C LEU A 81 -3.80 -18.59 24.31
N ASP A 82 -2.78 -19.28 24.78
CA ASP A 82 -2.09 -18.89 26.01
C ASP A 82 -1.18 -17.67 25.74
N SER A 83 -0.82 -16.94 26.81
CA SER A 83 -0.04 -15.70 26.70
C SER A 83 1.36 -15.89 26.10
N LEU A 84 1.95 -17.07 26.16
CA LEU A 84 3.26 -17.36 25.57
C LEU A 84 3.15 -17.54 24.05
N ARG A 85 2.11 -18.23 23.60
CA ARG A 85 1.87 -18.44 22.16
C ARG A 85 1.29 -17.20 21.50
N GLU A 86 0.56 -16.37 22.26
CA GLU A 86 0.01 -15.09 21.78
C GLU A 86 1.13 -14.16 21.33
N SER A 87 2.23 -14.08 22.09
CA SER A 87 3.37 -13.21 21.74
C SER A 87 4.03 -13.57 20.40
N ASP A 88 4.03 -14.85 20.03
CA ASP A 88 4.61 -15.30 18.75
C ASP A 88 3.58 -15.39 17.62
N GLY A 89 2.36 -15.85 17.94
CA GLY A 89 1.31 -16.10 16.94
C GLY A 89 0.53 -14.85 16.51
N MET A 90 0.47 -13.84 17.37
CA MET A 90 -0.25 -12.57 17.12
C MET A 90 0.69 -11.38 16.94
N THR A 91 1.96 -11.62 16.73
CA THR A 91 2.92 -10.55 16.47
C THR A 91 2.63 -9.86 15.14
N LEU A 92 2.75 -8.53 15.11
CA LEU A 92 2.73 -7.74 13.89
C LEU A 92 4.12 -7.58 13.26
N ARG A 93 5.16 -8.18 13.86
CA ARG A 93 6.53 -8.10 13.35
C ARG A 93 6.66 -8.64 11.94
N VAL A 94 7.36 -7.91 11.10
CA VAL A 94 7.60 -8.27 9.70
C VAL A 94 9.08 -8.21 9.40
N CYS A 95 9.58 -9.19 8.65
CA CYS A 95 10.92 -9.21 8.11
C CYS A 95 10.87 -8.78 6.63
N LEU A 96 11.54 -7.66 6.30
CA LEU A 96 11.65 -7.11 4.96
C LEU A 96 13.00 -7.49 4.34
N GLY A 97 12.98 -7.90 3.09
CA GLY A 97 14.14 -8.36 2.32
C GLY A 97 13.94 -9.76 1.78
N GLU A 98 15.03 -10.39 1.40
CA GLU A 98 15.02 -11.76 0.92
C GLU A 98 14.66 -12.74 2.05
N LYS A 99 13.66 -13.58 1.83
CA LYS A 99 13.22 -14.57 2.81
C LYS A 99 14.12 -15.81 2.80
N PRO A 100 14.41 -16.41 3.98
CA PRO A 100 15.19 -17.63 4.03
C PRO A 100 14.47 -18.75 3.25
N TYR A 101 15.24 -19.44 2.44
CA TYR A 101 14.77 -20.57 1.65
C TYR A 101 15.37 -21.86 2.21
N LEU A 102 14.63 -22.96 2.18
CA LEU A 102 15.06 -24.27 2.67
C LEU A 102 16.42 -24.66 2.09
N GLY A 103 17.43 -24.74 2.95
CA GLY A 103 18.79 -25.20 2.59
C GLY A 103 19.70 -24.18 1.94
N LYS A 104 19.32 -22.92 1.80
CA LYS A 104 20.17 -21.85 1.25
C LYS A 104 20.35 -20.69 2.23
N ASN A 105 21.42 -19.92 1.99
CA ASN A 105 21.86 -18.80 2.83
C ASN A 105 20.69 -17.90 3.25
N ARG A 106 20.72 -17.49 4.51
CA ARG A 106 19.81 -16.50 5.04
C ARG A 106 20.03 -15.18 4.32
N GLY A 107 19.03 -14.72 3.56
CA GLY A 107 19.04 -13.38 2.99
C GLY A 107 19.15 -12.32 4.08
N LYS A 108 19.67 -11.17 3.74
CA LYS A 108 19.67 -10.02 4.65
C LYS A 108 18.25 -9.49 4.80
N GLN A 109 17.85 -9.26 6.05
CA GLN A 109 16.51 -8.77 6.37
C GLN A 109 16.55 -7.63 7.37
N ILE A 110 15.57 -6.74 7.26
CA ILE A 110 15.27 -5.70 8.22
C ILE A 110 14.00 -6.12 8.96
N VAL A 111 14.03 -6.09 10.28
CA VAL A 111 12.86 -6.38 11.12
C VAL A 111 12.19 -5.07 11.48
N ILE A 112 10.88 -4.99 11.25
CA ILE A 112 10.00 -3.90 11.67
C ILE A 112 8.94 -4.46 12.63
N ASP A 113 8.51 -3.65 13.59
CA ASP A 113 7.59 -4.10 14.64
C ASP A 113 6.12 -4.16 14.17
N THR A 114 5.79 -3.47 13.08
CA THR A 114 4.45 -3.45 12.49
C THR A 114 4.54 -3.35 10.97
N PRO A 115 3.59 -3.92 10.22
CA PRO A 115 3.54 -3.77 8.77
C PRO A 115 3.14 -2.36 8.30
N ILE A 116 2.84 -1.44 9.22
CA ILE A 116 2.48 -0.05 8.91
C ILE A 116 3.70 0.82 9.16
N LEU A 117 4.21 1.45 8.11
CA LEU A 117 5.36 2.33 8.18
C LEU A 117 4.92 3.79 8.38
N THR A 118 5.61 4.48 9.27
CA THR A 118 5.57 5.94 9.42
C THR A 118 6.51 6.61 8.41
N SER A 119 6.40 7.93 8.26
CA SER A 119 7.32 8.70 7.39
C SER A 119 8.78 8.58 7.81
N VAL A 120 9.05 8.50 9.11
CA VAL A 120 10.41 8.33 9.65
C VAL A 120 10.96 6.94 9.32
N GLU A 121 10.17 5.91 9.53
CA GLU A 121 10.55 4.53 9.22
C GLU A 121 10.77 4.33 7.73
N MET A 122 9.90 4.91 6.89
CA MET A 122 10.05 4.86 5.43
C MET A 122 11.34 5.56 4.98
N SER A 123 11.65 6.74 5.53
CA SER A 123 12.90 7.44 5.26
C SER A 123 14.12 6.64 5.71
N THR A 124 14.04 5.99 6.86
CA THR A 124 15.10 5.12 7.39
C THR A 124 15.29 3.90 6.50
N LEU A 125 14.20 3.28 6.05
CA LEU A 125 14.22 2.15 5.13
C LEU A 125 14.91 2.50 3.81
N GLN A 126 14.64 3.69 3.29
CA GLN A 126 15.25 4.18 2.03
C GLN A 126 16.73 4.54 2.20
N GLY A 127 17.14 5.05 3.36
CA GLY A 127 18.49 5.48 3.64
C GLY A 127 19.46 4.35 4.05
N GLN A 128 18.98 3.20 4.44
CA GLN A 128 19.82 2.09 4.89
C GLN A 128 20.53 1.39 3.70
N LYS A 129 21.65 0.71 3.99
CA LYS A 129 22.50 0.03 2.99
C LYS A 129 22.59 -1.50 3.21
N LEU A 130 21.86 -2.03 4.16
CA LEU A 130 21.91 -3.44 4.51
C LEU A 130 21.22 -4.32 3.46
N VAL A 131 20.06 -3.87 2.98
CA VAL A 131 19.21 -4.55 1.99
C VAL A 131 19.02 -3.61 0.81
N ALA A 132 19.03 -4.14 -0.41
CA ALA A 132 18.74 -3.36 -1.61
C ALA A 132 17.29 -2.87 -1.59
N VAL A 133 17.08 -1.59 -1.90
CA VAL A 133 15.77 -0.98 -2.03
C VAL A 133 15.65 -0.37 -3.41
N GLU A 134 14.56 -0.64 -4.11
CA GLU A 134 14.27 -0.06 -5.41
C GLU A 134 12.81 0.42 -5.47
N HIS A 135 12.60 1.57 -6.13
CA HIS A 135 11.29 2.21 -6.24
C HIS A 135 10.67 1.97 -7.60
N PHE A 136 9.39 1.62 -7.60
CA PHE A 136 8.60 1.37 -8.80
C PHE A 136 7.37 2.28 -8.80
N CYS A 137 7.20 3.03 -9.86
CA CYS A 137 6.10 3.98 -10.02
C CYS A 137 4.82 3.25 -10.43
N LEU A 138 3.74 3.45 -9.65
CA LEU A 138 2.42 2.88 -9.89
C LEU A 138 1.47 3.88 -10.56
N LEU A 139 1.99 4.65 -11.51
CA LEU A 139 1.20 5.63 -12.26
C LEU A 139 1.16 5.25 -13.72
N TYR A 140 0.02 5.46 -14.34
CA TYR A 140 -0.17 5.30 -15.79
C TYR A 140 -0.69 6.60 -16.40
N HIS A 141 -0.43 6.81 -17.67
CA HIS A 141 -0.95 7.98 -18.37
C HIS A 141 -2.44 7.80 -18.62
N ALA A 142 -3.24 8.74 -18.11
CA ALA A 142 -4.69 8.74 -18.25
C ALA A 142 -5.13 9.65 -19.41
N PHE A 143 -6.08 9.16 -20.22
CA PHE A 143 -6.70 9.90 -21.32
C PHE A 143 -8.12 10.28 -20.92
N SER A 144 -8.46 11.56 -20.91
CA SER A 144 -9.66 12.12 -20.27
C SER A 144 -10.95 11.61 -20.85
N GLU A 145 -11.21 10.95 -21.79
CA GLU A 145 -12.51 10.47 -22.31
C GLU A 145 -12.43 9.17 -23.14
N ASP A 146 -11.23 8.59 -23.19
CA ASP A 146 -10.97 7.42 -24.00
C ASP A 146 -10.77 6.18 -23.10
N THR A 147 -11.86 5.46 -22.86
CA THR A 147 -11.86 4.31 -21.95
C THR A 147 -10.98 3.17 -22.50
N GLU A 148 -10.98 2.92 -23.81
CA GLU A 148 -10.18 1.85 -24.42
C GLU A 148 -8.69 2.12 -24.25
N ARG A 149 -8.25 3.35 -24.56
CA ARG A 149 -6.85 3.75 -24.37
C ARG A 149 -6.42 3.76 -22.90
N ASN A 150 -7.34 4.10 -21.99
CA ASN A 150 -7.08 4.01 -20.55
C ASN A 150 -6.86 2.56 -20.13
N GLU A 151 -7.68 1.63 -20.58
CA GLU A 151 -7.53 0.21 -20.29
C GLU A 151 -6.21 -0.36 -20.84
N GLU A 152 -5.86 -0.02 -22.06
CA GLU A 152 -4.58 -0.40 -22.67
C GLU A 152 -3.39 0.16 -21.90
N SER A 153 -3.41 1.47 -21.57
CA SER A 153 -2.36 2.14 -20.81
C SER A 153 -2.19 1.56 -19.41
N LEU A 154 -3.29 1.30 -18.72
CA LEU A 154 -3.30 0.68 -17.39
C LEU A 154 -2.73 -0.74 -17.44
N THR A 155 -3.20 -1.56 -18.36
CA THR A 155 -2.75 -2.94 -18.51
C THR A 155 -1.27 -3.03 -18.86
N ALA A 156 -0.84 -2.23 -19.83
CA ALA A 156 0.57 -2.17 -20.24
C ALA A 156 1.47 -1.73 -19.08
N LYS A 157 1.00 -0.78 -18.26
CA LYS A 157 1.78 -0.32 -17.10
C LYS A 157 1.86 -1.36 -16.00
N ILE A 158 0.81 -2.12 -15.76
CA ILE A 158 0.83 -3.24 -14.79
C ILE A 158 1.88 -4.29 -15.22
N ASP A 159 1.87 -4.68 -16.50
CA ASP A 159 2.82 -5.65 -17.04
C ASP A 159 4.27 -5.15 -17.00
N GLU A 160 4.48 -3.87 -17.31
CA GLU A 160 5.78 -3.21 -17.21
C GLU A 160 6.32 -3.29 -15.78
N VAL A 161 5.52 -2.87 -14.81
CA VAL A 161 5.93 -2.85 -13.39
C VAL A 161 6.15 -4.26 -12.87
N ALA A 162 5.26 -5.21 -13.17
CA ALA A 162 5.40 -6.60 -12.75
C ALA A 162 6.68 -7.23 -13.29
N THR A 163 7.02 -6.94 -14.56
CA THR A 163 8.25 -7.41 -15.20
C THR A 163 9.48 -6.76 -14.57
N ALA A 164 9.45 -5.44 -14.31
CA ALA A 164 10.56 -4.73 -13.69
C ALA A 164 10.84 -5.22 -12.26
N VAL A 165 9.81 -5.45 -11.47
CA VAL A 165 9.95 -6.00 -10.10
C VAL A 165 10.48 -7.44 -10.14
N SER A 166 10.03 -8.27 -11.10
CA SER A 166 10.55 -9.62 -11.26
C SER A 166 12.05 -9.60 -11.62
N LYS A 167 12.45 -8.74 -12.53
CA LYS A 167 13.85 -8.56 -12.90
C LYS A 167 14.70 -8.09 -11.72
N PHE A 168 14.24 -7.11 -10.96
CA PHE A 168 14.92 -6.69 -9.73
C PHE A 168 15.08 -7.85 -8.75
N ALA A 169 14.03 -8.67 -8.56
CA ALA A 169 14.09 -9.82 -7.70
C ALA A 169 15.09 -10.90 -8.17
N GLU A 170 15.21 -11.10 -9.49
CA GLU A 170 16.18 -12.03 -10.07
C GLU A 170 17.61 -11.58 -9.88
N GLU A 171 17.91 -10.32 -10.19
CA GLU A 171 19.26 -9.78 -10.26
C GLU A 171 19.82 -9.41 -8.86
N ARG A 172 19.01 -8.86 -7.99
CA ARG A 172 19.47 -8.27 -6.72
C ARG A 172 18.72 -8.78 -5.51
N GLY A 173 17.39 -8.91 -5.61
CA GLY A 173 16.53 -9.15 -4.47
C GLY A 173 16.48 -7.98 -3.50
N GLY A 174 15.69 -8.10 -2.45
CA GLY A 174 15.60 -7.08 -1.41
C GLY A 174 14.20 -6.53 -1.20
N ILE A 175 14.02 -5.21 -1.29
CA ILE A 175 12.75 -4.52 -1.03
C ILE A 175 12.35 -3.72 -2.27
N ALA A 176 11.19 -4.04 -2.83
CA ALA A 176 10.54 -3.27 -3.87
C ALA A 176 9.52 -2.32 -3.25
N VAL A 177 9.73 -1.02 -3.39
CA VAL A 177 8.78 0.02 -2.96
C VAL A 177 7.89 0.36 -4.14
N LEU A 178 6.61 0.09 -4.02
CA LEU A 178 5.58 0.34 -5.00
C LEU A 178 4.88 1.65 -4.63
N SER A 179 5.03 2.71 -5.43
CA SER A 179 4.59 4.05 -5.05
C SER A 179 3.65 4.69 -6.07
N ASP A 180 2.51 5.21 -5.60
CA ASP A 180 1.59 6.06 -6.35
C ASP A 180 1.65 7.55 -5.93
N ARG A 181 2.64 7.89 -5.10
CA ARG A 181 2.74 9.19 -4.43
C ARG A 181 2.83 10.40 -5.36
N LEU A 182 3.40 10.22 -6.55
CA LEU A 182 3.66 11.29 -7.52
C LEU A 182 2.50 11.49 -8.51
N MET A 183 1.30 11.08 -8.16
CA MET A 183 0.11 11.30 -8.98
C MET A 183 -0.08 12.79 -9.31
N ASP A 184 -0.40 13.08 -10.57
CA ASP A 184 -0.66 14.41 -11.10
C ASP A 184 -1.93 14.43 -11.98
N SER A 185 -2.16 15.53 -12.70
CA SER A 185 -3.34 15.71 -13.56
C SER A 185 -3.36 14.83 -14.81
N THR A 186 -2.24 14.24 -15.18
CA THR A 186 -2.06 13.42 -16.39
C THR A 186 -1.76 11.97 -16.09
N ASN A 187 -1.24 11.70 -14.90
CA ASN A 187 -0.82 10.38 -14.46
C ASN A 187 -1.68 9.90 -13.28
N ALA A 188 -2.56 8.97 -13.56
CA ALA A 188 -3.47 8.37 -12.59
C ALA A 188 -2.82 7.19 -11.86
N CYS A 189 -3.33 6.90 -10.66
CA CYS A 189 -2.88 5.76 -9.87
C CYS A 189 -3.39 4.44 -10.45
N LEU A 190 -2.51 3.46 -10.57
CA LEU A 190 -2.95 2.08 -10.74
C LEU A 190 -3.77 1.62 -9.54
N PRO A 191 -4.85 0.86 -9.72
CA PRO A 191 -5.58 0.27 -8.59
C PRO A 191 -4.65 -0.61 -7.76
N MET A 192 -4.34 -0.17 -6.53
CA MET A 192 -3.29 -0.74 -5.67
C MET A 192 -3.40 -2.27 -5.52
N ILE A 193 -4.58 -2.77 -5.17
CA ILE A 193 -4.78 -4.21 -4.93
C ILE A 193 -4.55 -5.01 -6.21
N LEU A 194 -5.00 -4.50 -7.35
CA LEU A 194 -4.84 -5.15 -8.64
C LEU A 194 -3.36 -5.28 -9.02
N VAL A 195 -2.60 -4.20 -8.90
CA VAL A 195 -1.19 -4.22 -9.25
C VAL A 195 -0.34 -5.05 -8.29
N ILE A 196 -0.62 -5.01 -6.98
CA ILE A 196 0.04 -5.89 -6.01
C ILE A 196 -0.19 -7.36 -6.37
N SER A 197 -1.45 -7.72 -6.67
CA SER A 197 -1.82 -9.08 -7.07
C SER A 197 -1.08 -9.53 -8.32
N ALA A 198 -1.05 -8.69 -9.36
CA ALA A 198 -0.35 -8.99 -10.61
C ALA A 198 1.16 -9.18 -10.41
N ILE A 199 1.79 -8.29 -9.64
CA ILE A 199 3.21 -8.41 -9.29
C ILE A 199 3.46 -9.70 -8.49
N ASN A 200 2.65 -9.96 -7.47
CA ASN A 200 2.79 -11.15 -6.63
C ASN A 200 2.65 -12.44 -7.45
N GLN A 201 1.68 -12.50 -8.35
CA GLN A 201 1.48 -13.63 -9.24
C GLN A 201 2.69 -13.82 -10.18
N LYS A 202 3.18 -12.75 -10.81
CA LYS A 202 4.37 -12.78 -11.66
C LYS A 202 5.60 -13.30 -10.93
N LEU A 203 5.83 -12.85 -9.71
CA LEU A 203 6.94 -13.31 -8.86
C LEU A 203 6.83 -14.79 -8.49
N ILE A 204 5.62 -15.31 -8.31
CA ILE A 204 5.36 -16.73 -8.07
C ILE A 204 5.66 -17.54 -9.34
N GLU A 205 5.15 -17.12 -10.48
CA GLU A 205 5.35 -17.78 -11.78
C GLU A 205 6.83 -17.87 -12.18
N THR A 206 7.59 -16.80 -11.90
CA THR A 206 9.03 -16.76 -12.16
C THR A 206 9.86 -17.43 -11.07
N GLY A 207 9.25 -17.87 -9.97
CA GLY A 207 9.92 -18.56 -8.86
C GLY A 207 10.79 -17.67 -7.98
N VAL A 208 10.67 -16.35 -8.09
CA VAL A 208 11.51 -15.39 -7.35
C VAL A 208 10.79 -14.67 -6.19
N ARG A 209 9.55 -15.06 -5.89
CA ARG A 209 8.73 -14.41 -4.87
C ARG A 209 9.42 -14.26 -3.50
N LEU A 210 10.24 -15.22 -3.10
CA LEU A 210 10.93 -15.19 -1.82
C LEU A 210 12.17 -14.29 -1.80
N LYS A 211 12.62 -13.80 -2.96
CA LYS A 211 13.78 -12.92 -3.03
C LYS A 211 13.45 -11.45 -2.76
N VAL A 212 12.16 -11.07 -2.75
CA VAL A 212 11.73 -9.69 -2.62
C VAL A 212 10.58 -9.53 -1.64
N SER A 213 10.64 -8.45 -0.86
CA SER A 213 9.52 -7.94 -0.05
C SER A 213 8.89 -6.74 -0.75
N LEU A 214 7.56 -6.73 -0.86
CA LEU A 214 6.80 -5.64 -1.47
C LEU A 214 6.38 -4.65 -0.37
N VAL A 215 6.82 -3.42 -0.46
CA VAL A 215 6.39 -2.31 0.41
C VAL A 215 5.54 -1.36 -0.42
N VAL A 216 4.33 -1.08 0.02
CA VAL A 216 3.37 -0.27 -0.73
C VAL A 216 3.28 1.12 -0.13
N GLU A 217 3.73 2.12 -0.87
CA GLU A 217 3.58 3.54 -0.57
C GLU A 217 2.40 4.09 -1.36
N SER A 218 1.22 4.20 -0.74
CA SER A 218 0.00 4.53 -1.48
C SER A 218 -0.93 5.47 -0.73
N GLY A 219 -1.51 6.41 -1.49
CA GLY A 219 -2.59 7.25 -1.03
C GLY A 219 -3.94 6.55 -0.98
N GLN A 220 -4.09 5.37 -1.60
CA GLN A 220 -5.33 4.60 -1.61
C GLN A 220 -5.61 3.86 -0.29
N ILE A 221 -4.63 3.84 0.64
CA ILE A 221 -4.76 3.17 1.94
C ILE A 221 -5.28 4.16 2.97
N ALA A 222 -6.52 3.96 3.44
CA ALA A 222 -7.17 4.82 4.41
C ALA A 222 -7.65 4.11 5.68
N SER A 223 -7.60 2.78 5.75
CA SER A 223 -8.14 2.00 6.87
C SER A 223 -7.40 0.70 7.09
N SER A 224 -7.61 0.09 8.27
CA SER A 224 -7.12 -1.26 8.57
C SER A 224 -7.60 -2.30 7.55
N HIS A 225 -8.81 -2.12 7.00
CA HIS A 225 -9.33 -2.99 5.95
C HIS A 225 -8.48 -2.91 4.66
N HIS A 226 -8.12 -1.70 4.22
CA HIS A 226 -7.24 -1.53 3.05
C HIS A 226 -5.86 -2.15 3.28
N ILE A 227 -5.32 -2.03 4.49
CA ILE A 227 -4.06 -2.66 4.88
C ILE A 227 -4.17 -4.18 4.81
N ALA A 228 -5.24 -4.75 5.42
CA ALA A 228 -5.47 -6.19 5.40
C ALA A 228 -5.60 -6.73 3.96
N CYS A 229 -6.31 -6.01 3.08
CA CYS A 229 -6.38 -6.35 1.67
C CYS A 229 -4.99 -6.32 1.00
N ALA A 230 -4.22 -5.25 1.17
CA ALA A 230 -2.89 -5.13 0.58
C ALA A 230 -1.96 -6.27 1.01
N LEU A 231 -1.94 -6.61 2.31
CA LEU A 231 -1.16 -7.71 2.84
C LEU A 231 -1.64 -9.06 2.31
N GLY A 232 -2.96 -9.25 2.24
CA GLY A 232 -3.57 -10.49 1.71
C GLY A 232 -3.24 -10.74 0.23
N PHE A 233 -3.07 -9.68 -0.56
CA PHE A 233 -2.66 -9.78 -1.97
C PHE A 233 -1.15 -9.83 -2.20
N GLY A 234 -0.33 -9.70 -1.16
CA GLY A 234 1.10 -9.96 -1.25
C GLY A 234 2.03 -8.84 -0.77
N ALA A 235 1.52 -7.71 -0.31
CA ALA A 235 2.36 -6.70 0.34
C ALA A 235 2.97 -7.25 1.64
N SER A 236 4.19 -6.84 1.94
CA SER A 236 4.87 -7.16 3.21
C SER A 236 4.68 -6.05 4.25
N ALA A 237 4.62 -4.81 3.78
CA ALA A 237 4.36 -3.63 4.61
C ALA A 237 3.72 -2.53 3.76
N VAL A 238 3.12 -1.56 4.42
CA VAL A 238 2.43 -0.43 3.78
C VAL A 238 2.84 0.89 4.41
N TYR A 239 2.89 1.94 3.60
CA TYR A 239 3.02 3.32 4.02
C TYR A 239 1.80 4.11 3.52
N PRO A 240 0.81 4.39 4.39
CA PRO A 240 -0.45 5.05 4.01
C PRO A 240 -0.27 6.56 3.87
N VAL A 241 0.14 7.02 2.69
CA VAL A 241 0.52 8.42 2.43
C VAL A 241 -0.61 9.41 2.72
N ALA A 242 -1.81 9.17 2.21
CA ALA A 242 -2.93 10.11 2.35
C ALA A 242 -3.45 10.18 3.80
N CYS A 243 -3.57 9.04 4.46
CA CYS A 243 -4.04 8.96 5.84
C CYS A 243 -3.07 9.69 6.80
N LEU A 244 -1.76 9.47 6.65
CA LEU A 244 -0.76 10.12 7.50
C LEU A 244 -0.64 11.62 7.23
N LEU A 245 -0.85 12.08 5.99
CA LEU A 245 -0.90 13.51 5.69
C LEU A 245 -2.10 14.19 6.33
N TYR A 246 -3.24 13.50 6.38
CA TYR A 246 -4.47 14.03 6.97
C TYR A 246 -4.44 14.01 8.51
N THR A 247 -3.86 12.98 9.11
CA THR A 247 -3.80 12.79 10.57
C THR A 247 -2.62 13.47 11.26
N SER A 248 -1.70 14.08 10.51
CA SER A 248 -0.55 14.81 11.06
C SER A 248 -0.64 16.32 10.80
N PRO A 249 -1.57 17.06 11.42
CA PRO A 249 -1.35 18.48 11.58
C PRO A 249 -0.15 18.66 12.50
N SER A 250 0.79 19.50 12.09
CA SER A 250 1.88 19.89 12.98
C SER A 250 1.32 20.34 14.32
N PRO A 251 1.87 19.91 15.47
CA PRO A 251 1.46 20.42 16.79
C PRO A 251 1.55 21.94 16.92
N ARG A 252 2.15 22.62 15.95
CA ARG A 252 2.29 24.08 15.89
C ARG A 252 1.11 24.79 15.21
N ASP A 253 0.19 24.04 14.61
CA ASP A 253 -0.96 24.58 13.87
C ASP A 253 -2.29 24.46 14.65
N ARG A 254 -2.19 24.21 15.97
CA ARG A 254 -3.30 24.22 16.93
C ARG A 254 -3.22 25.43 17.84
#